data_1e8e5caf8657d54f1e6520378cf23c01
#
_entry.id   1e8e5caf8657d54f1e6520378cf23c01
#
_cell.length_a   1.000
_cell.length_b   1.000
_cell.length_c   1.000
_cell.angle_alpha   90.00
_cell.angle_beta   90.00
_cell.angle_gamma   90.00
#
_symmetry.space_group_name_H-M   'P 1'
#
loop_
_entity.id
_entity.type
_entity.pdbx_description
1 polymer ?
#
loop_
_entity_poly.entity_id
_entity_poly.type
_entity_poly.pdbx_seq_one_letter_code
_entity_poly.pdbx_strand_id
1 'polypeptide(L)'
;MKLVDCFMYSDEDMMLDIRLNILDKYASNFIICESAFNHNGSPKKLNFNMNDFSKFKNKITYLIIEKEPNNLHEIKTNDTDDTKNSKILDNALNRENYQRNFLSRGLGKFSDEDLILINDLDEIPNLKDFKYKSKITLFKQKMFYYKLNLIYPNFSWIGSKACKKKHLLNPQWLRNIKSKKYPIWRLDSLFSKKKYTDVNFVENGGWHFS
;
A
#
# COMPACT_ATOMS: atom_id res chain seq x y z
N MET A 1 8.52 -15.10 12.81
CA MET A 1 8.19 -14.18 11.70
C MET A 1 6.84 -13.57 12.01
N LYS A 2 6.81 -12.28 12.25
CA LYS A 2 5.58 -11.49 12.41
C LYS A 2 5.11 -11.03 11.05
N LEU A 3 3.81 -10.76 10.92
CA LEU A 3 3.24 -10.13 9.73
C LEU A 3 2.78 -8.73 10.10
N VAL A 4 3.23 -7.74 9.33
CA VAL A 4 2.92 -6.31 9.53
C VAL A 4 2.16 -5.82 8.32
N ASP A 5 0.96 -5.34 8.55
CA ASP A 5 0.08 -4.79 7.51
C ASP A 5 0.22 -3.27 7.47
N CYS A 6 0.59 -2.72 6.32
CA CYS A 6 0.91 -1.30 6.15
C CYS A 6 0.05 -0.70 5.04
N PHE A 7 -0.66 0.37 5.34
CA PHE A 7 -1.56 1.03 4.40
C PHE A 7 -1.75 2.53 4.72
N MET A 8 -2.19 3.26 3.71
CA MET A 8 -2.61 4.65 3.84
C MET A 8 -4.08 4.70 4.24
N TYR A 9 -4.46 5.75 4.96
CA TYR A 9 -5.82 6.01 5.41
C TYR A 9 -6.17 7.49 5.18
N SER A 10 -7.43 7.77 4.92
CA SER A 10 -7.96 9.13 4.75
C SER A 10 -9.26 9.36 5.54
N ASP A 11 -10.37 8.68 5.19
CA ASP A 11 -11.69 8.85 5.81
C ASP A 11 -12.58 7.61 5.68
N GLU A 12 -11.99 6.45 5.36
CA GLU A 12 -12.72 5.22 5.05
C GLU A 12 -12.89 4.32 6.29
N ASP A 13 -13.51 4.83 7.37
CA ASP A 13 -13.65 4.14 8.67
C ASP A 13 -14.29 2.75 8.54
N MET A 14 -15.35 2.62 7.73
CA MET A 14 -16.01 1.34 7.51
C MET A 14 -15.04 0.31 6.89
N MET A 15 -14.26 0.73 5.92
CA MET A 15 -13.30 -0.16 5.26
C MET A 15 -12.14 -0.52 6.22
N LEU A 16 -11.73 0.45 7.04
CA LEU A 16 -10.71 0.22 8.08
C LEU A 16 -11.20 -0.81 9.10
N ASP A 17 -12.43 -0.69 9.59
CA ASP A 17 -13.01 -1.66 10.54
C ASP A 17 -13.08 -3.06 9.93
N ILE A 18 -13.58 -3.19 8.71
CA ILE A 18 -13.62 -4.48 7.99
C ILE A 18 -12.22 -5.07 7.88
N ARG A 19 -11.24 -4.28 7.43
CA ARG A 19 -9.85 -4.70 7.27
C ARG A 19 -9.26 -5.19 8.59
N LEU A 20 -9.35 -4.40 9.64
CA LEU A 20 -8.79 -4.73 10.94
C LEU A 20 -9.39 -6.03 11.48
N ASN A 21 -10.73 -6.21 11.41
CA ASN A 21 -11.40 -7.42 11.89
C ASN A 21 -11.01 -8.68 11.08
N ILE A 22 -10.87 -8.58 9.76
CA ILE A 22 -10.47 -9.72 8.91
C ILE A 22 -9.03 -10.12 9.18
N LEU A 23 -8.12 -9.15 9.33
CA LEU A 23 -6.68 -9.40 9.40
C LEU A 23 -6.15 -9.56 10.82
N ASP A 24 -6.92 -9.25 11.87
CA ASP A 24 -6.49 -9.28 13.28
C ASP A 24 -5.84 -10.60 13.71
N LYS A 25 -6.39 -11.72 13.26
CA LYS A 25 -5.85 -13.05 13.59
C LYS A 25 -4.55 -13.40 12.88
N TYR A 26 -4.16 -12.64 11.85
CA TYR A 26 -2.96 -12.90 11.06
C TYR A 26 -1.89 -11.84 11.27
N ALA A 27 -2.30 -10.58 11.34
CA ALA A 27 -1.39 -9.45 11.51
C ALA A 27 -0.99 -9.28 12.98
N SER A 28 0.31 -9.17 13.22
CA SER A 28 0.84 -8.79 14.54
C SER A 28 0.72 -7.29 14.78
N ASN A 29 0.79 -6.49 13.72
CA ASN A 29 0.68 -5.03 13.77
C ASN A 29 0.08 -4.47 12.48
N PHE A 30 -0.57 -3.32 12.64
CA PHE A 30 -1.07 -2.46 11.56
C PHE A 30 -0.31 -1.14 11.62
N ILE A 31 0.29 -0.73 10.51
CA ILE A 31 0.90 0.59 10.34
C ILE A 31 -0.01 1.41 9.45
N ILE A 32 -0.61 2.42 10.02
CA ILE A 32 -1.58 3.32 9.37
C ILE A 32 -0.90 4.66 9.17
N CYS A 33 -0.92 5.18 7.96
CA CYS A 33 -0.37 6.50 7.65
C CYS A 33 -1.46 7.42 7.11
N GLU A 34 -1.70 8.54 7.79
CA GLU A 34 -2.60 9.59 7.35
C GLU A 34 -1.83 10.89 7.11
N SER A 35 -2.24 11.65 6.08
CA SER A 35 -1.67 12.95 5.75
C SER A 35 -2.64 14.06 6.14
N ALA A 36 -2.10 15.18 6.65
CA ALA A 36 -2.85 16.43 6.86
C ALA A 36 -3.15 17.19 5.55
N PHE A 37 -2.80 16.59 4.40
CA PHE A 37 -3.04 17.14 3.07
C PHE A 37 -3.71 16.11 2.18
N ASN A 38 -4.65 16.57 1.35
CA ASN A 38 -5.18 15.80 0.23
C ASN A 38 -4.11 15.67 -0.87
N HIS A 39 -4.29 14.73 -1.80
CA HIS A 39 -3.36 14.55 -2.92
C HIS A 39 -3.29 15.79 -3.84
N ASN A 40 -4.33 16.61 -3.90
CA ASN A 40 -4.32 17.89 -4.61
C ASN A 40 -3.57 19.01 -3.86
N GLY A 41 -3.10 18.76 -2.62
CA GLY A 41 -2.36 19.70 -1.77
C GLY A 41 -3.24 20.55 -0.85
N SER A 42 -4.55 20.42 -0.91
CA SER A 42 -5.41 21.13 0.04
C SER A 42 -5.26 20.54 1.44
N PRO A 43 -5.21 21.37 2.50
CA PRO A 43 -5.18 20.87 3.88
C PRO A 43 -6.47 20.10 4.19
N LYS A 44 -6.34 19.04 5.00
CA LYS A 44 -7.47 18.29 5.53
C LYS A 44 -7.30 18.03 7.02
N LYS A 45 -8.39 17.79 7.72
CA LYS A 45 -8.37 17.31 9.10
C LYS A 45 -7.94 15.83 9.12
N LEU A 46 -7.27 15.44 10.20
CA LEU A 46 -7.01 14.03 10.49
C LEU A 46 -8.31 13.40 10.99
N ASN A 47 -8.67 12.26 10.37
CA ASN A 47 -9.92 11.57 10.64
C ASN A 47 -9.75 10.37 11.56
N PHE A 48 -8.54 9.77 11.59
CA PHE A 48 -8.32 8.58 12.40
C PHE A 48 -8.48 8.87 13.90
N ASN A 49 -9.38 8.11 14.54
CA ASN A 49 -9.60 8.18 15.98
C ASN A 49 -9.38 6.81 16.62
N MET A 50 -8.33 6.67 17.44
CA MET A 50 -7.98 5.41 18.09
C MET A 50 -9.08 4.84 18.98
N ASN A 51 -9.98 5.68 19.52
CA ASN A 51 -11.05 5.22 20.40
C ASN A 51 -12.08 4.36 19.64
N ASP A 52 -12.31 4.65 18.36
CA ASP A 52 -13.25 3.89 17.52
C ASP A 52 -12.69 2.50 17.18
N PHE A 53 -11.36 2.35 17.24
CA PHE A 53 -10.63 1.11 16.98
C PHE A 53 -9.93 0.56 18.23
N SER A 54 -10.46 0.85 19.43
CA SER A 54 -9.86 0.52 20.73
C SER A 54 -9.50 -0.96 20.87
N LYS A 55 -10.28 -1.86 20.29
CA LYS A 55 -10.01 -3.32 20.22
C LYS A 55 -8.63 -3.64 19.67
N PHE A 56 -8.13 -2.82 18.73
CA PHE A 56 -6.88 -3.04 18.01
C PHE A 56 -5.74 -2.14 18.49
N LYS A 57 -5.96 -1.33 19.54
CA LYS A 57 -5.02 -0.30 20.03
C LYS A 57 -3.59 -0.83 20.20
N ASN A 58 -3.43 -2.03 20.75
CA ASN A 58 -2.11 -2.61 21.00
C ASN A 58 -1.38 -3.09 19.74
N LYS A 59 -2.08 -3.15 18.60
CA LYS A 59 -1.52 -3.56 17.31
C LYS A 59 -1.36 -2.40 16.33
N ILE A 60 -1.98 -1.26 16.58
CA ILE A 60 -1.93 -0.11 15.67
C ILE A 60 -0.70 0.76 15.97
N THR A 61 -0.01 1.13 14.92
CA THR A 61 0.99 2.20 14.89
C THR A 61 0.47 3.26 13.91
N TYR A 62 0.07 4.40 14.44
CA TYR A 62 -0.46 5.50 13.63
C TYR A 62 0.62 6.54 13.35
N LEU A 63 0.78 6.89 12.08
CA LEU A 63 1.77 7.83 11.57
C LEU A 63 1.05 9.01 10.92
N ILE A 64 1.47 10.22 11.23
CA ILE A 64 0.90 11.46 10.71
C ILE A 64 1.92 12.18 9.85
N ILE A 65 1.49 12.63 8.68
CA ILE A 65 2.25 13.55 7.82
C ILE A 65 1.70 14.96 8.01
N GLU A 66 2.51 15.80 8.66
CA GLU A 66 2.17 17.20 8.94
C GLU A 66 2.81 18.19 7.94
N LYS A 67 3.71 17.72 7.09
CA LYS A 67 4.43 18.55 6.11
C LYS A 67 4.42 17.91 4.74
N GLU A 68 4.22 18.73 3.73
CA GLU A 68 4.31 18.30 2.34
C GLU A 68 5.72 17.82 1.97
N PRO A 69 5.86 16.93 0.96
CA PRO A 69 7.16 16.54 0.44
C PRO A 69 7.89 17.72 -0.24
N ASN A 70 9.22 17.72 -0.18
CA ASN A 70 10.03 18.81 -0.72
C ASN A 70 10.19 18.80 -2.25
N ASN A 71 9.72 17.75 -2.93
CA ASN A 71 9.90 17.54 -4.37
C ASN A 71 8.66 17.91 -5.20
N LEU A 72 7.87 18.86 -4.74
CA LEU A 72 6.71 19.37 -5.48
C LEU A 72 7.13 20.40 -6.50
N HIS A 73 6.50 20.33 -7.68
CA HIS A 73 6.68 21.32 -8.73
C HIS A 73 5.93 22.61 -8.41
N GLU A 74 6.60 23.73 -8.52
CA GLU A 74 5.97 25.04 -8.45
C GLU A 74 5.15 25.30 -9.73
N ILE A 75 3.88 25.65 -9.54
CA ILE A 75 3.00 26.04 -10.64
C ILE A 75 3.16 27.54 -10.86
N LYS A 76 3.67 27.93 -12.04
CA LYS A 76 3.95 29.32 -12.38
C LYS A 76 2.82 29.93 -13.21
N THR A 77 2.67 31.24 -13.14
CA THR A 77 1.64 31.99 -13.88
C THR A 77 1.82 31.89 -15.38
N ASN A 78 3.07 31.72 -15.87
CA ASN A 78 3.42 31.57 -17.26
C ASN A 78 3.46 30.12 -17.76
N ASP A 79 3.10 29.14 -16.93
CA ASP A 79 2.94 27.77 -17.40
C ASP A 79 1.79 27.68 -18.40
N THR A 80 1.98 26.94 -19.49
CA THR A 80 0.88 26.55 -20.37
C THR A 80 -0.08 25.62 -19.65
N ASP A 81 -1.33 25.49 -20.11
CA ASP A 81 -2.33 24.61 -19.48
C ASP A 81 -1.85 23.16 -19.40
N ASP A 82 -1.20 22.65 -20.45
CA ASP A 82 -0.63 21.29 -20.45
C ASP A 82 0.47 21.14 -19.40
N THR A 83 1.38 22.12 -19.30
CA THR A 83 2.44 22.12 -18.29
C THR A 83 1.87 22.19 -16.88
N LYS A 84 0.88 23.04 -16.66
CA LYS A 84 0.19 23.17 -15.37
C LYS A 84 -0.51 21.87 -14.97
N ASN A 85 -1.27 21.25 -15.88
CA ASN A 85 -1.96 19.99 -15.63
C ASN A 85 -0.96 18.85 -15.32
N SER A 86 0.14 18.77 -16.08
CA SER A 86 1.21 17.81 -15.81
C SER A 86 1.78 17.99 -14.40
N LYS A 87 2.12 19.22 -13.99
CA LYS A 87 2.63 19.52 -12.65
C LYS A 87 1.63 19.18 -11.55
N ILE A 88 0.34 19.42 -11.77
CA ILE A 88 -0.73 19.06 -10.80
C ILE A 88 -0.76 17.56 -10.59
N LEU A 89 -0.75 16.78 -11.68
CA LEU A 89 -0.76 15.32 -11.62
C LEU A 89 0.50 14.76 -10.97
N ASP A 90 1.67 15.30 -11.35
CA ASP A 90 2.95 14.90 -10.77
C ASP A 90 3.01 15.21 -9.27
N ASN A 91 2.51 16.37 -8.85
CA ASN A 91 2.44 16.74 -7.43
C ASN A 91 1.51 15.83 -6.64
N ALA A 92 0.35 15.47 -7.21
CA ALA A 92 -0.57 14.51 -6.58
C ALA A 92 0.12 13.15 -6.40
N LEU A 93 0.79 12.65 -7.44
CA LEU A 93 1.55 11.40 -7.39
C LEU A 93 2.72 11.48 -6.40
N ASN A 94 3.42 12.60 -6.33
CA ASN A 94 4.51 12.80 -5.36
C ASN A 94 4.00 12.76 -3.92
N ARG A 95 2.83 13.35 -3.62
CA ARG A 95 2.20 13.29 -2.28
C ARG A 95 1.79 11.86 -1.93
N GLU A 96 1.15 11.15 -2.86
CA GLU A 96 0.77 9.74 -2.67
C GLU A 96 2.00 8.85 -2.40
N ASN A 97 3.03 8.97 -3.23
CA ASN A 97 4.27 8.22 -3.08
C ASN A 97 4.99 8.54 -1.75
N TYR A 98 4.96 9.80 -1.33
CA TYR A 98 5.53 10.22 -0.06
C TYR A 98 4.76 9.61 1.11
N GLN A 99 3.42 9.66 1.09
CA GLN A 99 2.58 9.07 2.13
C GLN A 99 2.83 7.56 2.23
N ARG A 100 2.88 6.86 1.10
CA ARG A 100 3.16 5.42 1.10
C ARG A 100 4.56 5.12 1.63
N ASN A 101 5.58 5.87 1.24
CA ASN A 101 6.95 5.67 1.73
C ASN A 101 7.10 6.02 3.22
N PHE A 102 6.26 6.90 3.75
CA PHE A 102 6.27 7.27 5.17
C PHE A 102 5.94 6.10 6.09
N LEU A 103 5.23 5.08 5.60
CA LEU A 103 4.98 3.82 6.30
C LEU A 103 6.27 3.15 6.81
N SER A 104 7.41 3.37 6.13
CA SER A 104 8.72 2.88 6.57
C SER A 104 9.10 3.31 7.99
N ARG A 105 8.63 4.47 8.44
CA ARG A 105 8.93 5.00 9.79
C ARG A 105 8.36 4.14 10.90
N GLY A 106 7.28 3.41 10.63
CA GLY A 106 6.70 2.47 11.58
C GLY A 106 7.40 1.11 11.66
N LEU A 107 8.34 0.84 10.75
CA LEU A 107 8.99 -0.48 10.63
C LEU A 107 10.22 -0.68 11.52
N GLY A 108 10.68 0.34 12.24
CA GLY A 108 11.94 0.27 13.00
C GLY A 108 11.99 -0.85 14.05
N LYS A 109 10.87 -1.15 14.70
CA LYS A 109 10.78 -2.17 15.76
C LYS A 109 10.68 -3.62 15.27
N PHE A 110 10.56 -3.85 13.97
CA PHE A 110 10.39 -5.18 13.40
C PHE A 110 11.72 -5.76 12.91
N SER A 111 11.84 -7.09 13.01
CA SER A 111 12.99 -7.85 12.56
C SER A 111 13.07 -7.88 11.03
N ASP A 112 14.29 -8.05 10.50
CA ASP A 112 14.53 -8.22 9.07
C ASP A 112 13.84 -9.45 8.46
N GLU A 113 13.50 -10.44 9.29
CA GLU A 113 12.77 -11.65 8.90
C GLU A 113 11.24 -11.47 8.93
N ASP A 114 10.73 -10.35 9.49
CA ASP A 114 9.30 -10.12 9.54
C ASP A 114 8.76 -9.77 8.16
N LEU A 115 7.53 -10.22 7.90
CA LEU A 115 6.85 -10.05 6.63
C LEU A 115 6.09 -8.73 6.61
N ILE A 116 6.37 -7.91 5.62
CA ILE A 116 5.73 -6.61 5.42
C ILE A 116 4.77 -6.73 4.25
N LEU A 117 3.51 -6.42 4.51
CA LEU A 117 2.45 -6.23 3.52
C LEU A 117 2.30 -4.74 3.22
N ILE A 118 2.28 -4.39 1.95
CA ILE A 118 1.97 -3.02 1.50
C ILE A 118 0.70 -3.09 0.64
N ASN A 119 -0.30 -2.33 1.06
CA ASN A 119 -1.64 -2.33 0.46
C ASN A 119 -2.18 -0.91 0.35
N ASP A 120 -3.22 -0.72 -0.44
CA ASP A 120 -4.18 0.33 -0.22
C ASP A 120 -5.26 -0.17 0.76
N LEU A 121 -5.99 0.71 1.43
CA LEU A 121 -6.90 0.33 2.51
C LEU A 121 -7.99 -0.66 2.06
N ASP A 122 -8.48 -0.47 0.85
CA ASP A 122 -9.53 -1.25 0.21
C ASP A 122 -9.04 -2.58 -0.40
N GLU A 123 -7.74 -2.85 -0.34
CA GLU A 123 -7.11 -4.08 -0.80
C GLU A 123 -6.88 -5.04 0.36
N ILE A 124 -7.83 -5.91 0.67
CA ILE A 124 -7.76 -6.83 1.80
C ILE A 124 -7.22 -8.19 1.34
N PRO A 125 -5.98 -8.59 1.73
CA PRO A 125 -5.43 -9.88 1.34
C PRO A 125 -6.10 -11.03 2.08
N ASN A 126 -6.33 -12.14 1.38
CA ASN A 126 -6.74 -13.39 2.02
C ASN A 126 -5.50 -14.12 2.54
N LEU A 127 -5.35 -14.14 3.85
CA LEU A 127 -4.20 -14.76 4.53
C LEU A 127 -4.51 -16.15 5.09
N LYS A 128 -5.73 -16.68 4.83
CA LYS A 128 -6.06 -18.06 5.17
C LYS A 128 -5.15 -19.00 4.37
N ASP A 129 -4.47 -19.90 5.08
CA ASP A 129 -3.54 -20.88 4.51
C ASP A 129 -2.33 -20.26 3.75
N PHE A 130 -2.13 -18.94 3.89
CA PHE A 130 -1.00 -18.27 3.27
C PHE A 130 0.33 -18.74 3.83
N LYS A 131 1.26 -19.10 2.94
CA LYS A 131 2.65 -19.43 3.27
C LYS A 131 3.59 -18.59 2.43
N TYR A 132 4.50 -17.89 3.08
CA TYR A 132 5.55 -17.14 2.40
C TYR A 132 6.57 -18.09 1.76
N LYS A 133 6.76 -18.01 0.44
CA LYS A 133 7.59 -18.95 -0.34
C LYS A 133 8.65 -18.28 -1.20
N SER A 134 8.49 -17.01 -1.55
CA SER A 134 9.34 -16.33 -2.53
C SER A 134 9.68 -14.92 -2.05
N LYS A 135 10.77 -14.35 -2.58
CA LYS A 135 11.23 -13.01 -2.21
C LYS A 135 10.12 -11.95 -2.30
N ILE A 136 9.30 -12.03 -3.33
CA ILE A 136 8.15 -11.14 -3.54
C ILE A 136 6.88 -11.98 -3.65
N THR A 137 5.86 -11.59 -2.93
CA THR A 137 4.52 -12.19 -3.03
C THR A 137 3.51 -11.17 -3.52
N LEU A 138 2.71 -11.56 -4.48
CA LEU A 138 1.66 -10.76 -5.11
C LEU A 138 0.32 -11.46 -4.91
N PHE A 139 -0.67 -10.74 -4.42
CA PHE A 139 -2.00 -11.28 -4.15
C PHE A 139 -2.94 -10.95 -5.30
N LYS A 140 -3.49 -11.99 -5.96
CA LYS A 140 -4.54 -11.82 -6.97
C LYS A 140 -5.88 -11.72 -6.26
N GLN A 141 -6.47 -10.56 -6.31
CA GLN A 141 -7.68 -10.18 -5.57
C GLN A 141 -8.87 -10.08 -6.52
N LYS A 142 -10.05 -10.47 -6.03
CA LYS A 142 -11.31 -10.22 -6.73
C LYS A 142 -11.64 -8.74 -6.58
N MET A 143 -12.02 -8.10 -7.68
CA MET A 143 -12.43 -6.71 -7.67
C MET A 143 -13.93 -6.59 -7.48
N PHE A 144 -14.34 -5.75 -6.55
CA PHE A 144 -15.72 -5.35 -6.31
C PHE A 144 -15.87 -3.88 -6.67
N TYR A 145 -16.97 -3.52 -7.29
CA TYR A 145 -17.17 -2.19 -7.84
C TYR A 145 -18.48 -1.59 -7.35
N TYR A 146 -18.45 -0.37 -6.84
CA TYR A 146 -19.54 0.39 -6.22
C TYR A 146 -20.15 -0.22 -4.96
N LYS A 147 -20.23 -1.55 -4.84
CA LYS A 147 -20.83 -2.24 -3.70
C LYS A 147 -19.95 -3.42 -3.27
N LEU A 148 -19.95 -3.72 -1.98
CA LEU A 148 -19.13 -4.80 -1.40
C LEU A 148 -19.50 -6.20 -1.93
N ASN A 149 -20.63 -6.36 -2.61
CA ASN A 149 -21.10 -7.61 -3.17
C ASN A 149 -21.20 -7.62 -4.71
N LEU A 150 -20.85 -6.54 -5.40
CA LEU A 150 -20.89 -6.47 -6.86
C LEU A 150 -19.50 -6.77 -7.42
N ILE A 151 -19.27 -8.05 -7.74
CA ILE A 151 -18.00 -8.49 -8.31
C ILE A 151 -17.87 -8.02 -9.77
N TYR A 152 -16.68 -7.50 -10.12
CA TYR A 152 -16.31 -7.27 -11.51
C TYR A 152 -15.81 -8.58 -12.13
N PRO A 153 -16.58 -9.20 -13.05
CA PRO A 153 -16.28 -10.55 -13.54
C PRO A 153 -15.03 -10.56 -14.43
N ASN A 154 -14.30 -11.70 -14.39
CA ASN A 154 -13.13 -11.96 -15.26
C ASN A 154 -11.97 -10.97 -15.11
N PHE A 155 -11.95 -10.18 -14.04
CA PHE A 155 -10.86 -9.27 -13.71
C PHE A 155 -10.21 -9.64 -12.39
N SER A 156 -8.89 -9.67 -12.38
CA SER A 156 -8.10 -9.91 -11.17
C SER A 156 -7.19 -8.73 -10.91
N TRP A 157 -7.37 -8.11 -9.76
CA TRP A 157 -6.52 -7.03 -9.29
C TRP A 157 -5.30 -7.57 -8.59
N ILE A 158 -4.12 -6.97 -8.80
CA ILE A 158 -2.89 -7.31 -8.07
C ILE A 158 -2.46 -6.08 -7.29
N GLY A 159 -3.09 -5.89 -6.14
CA GLY A 159 -2.86 -4.77 -5.24
C GLY A 159 -1.92 -5.11 -4.10
N SER A 160 -2.37 -5.95 -3.18
CA SER A 160 -1.57 -6.35 -2.02
C SER A 160 -0.28 -7.03 -2.42
N LYS A 161 0.85 -6.58 -1.85
CA LYS A 161 2.18 -7.15 -2.08
C LYS A 161 2.94 -7.33 -0.78
N ALA A 162 3.75 -8.39 -0.71
CA ALA A 162 4.52 -8.69 0.49
C ALA A 162 5.96 -9.07 0.18
N CYS A 163 6.86 -8.71 1.09
CA CYS A 163 8.22 -9.24 1.15
C CYS A 163 8.72 -9.21 2.60
N LYS A 164 9.81 -9.94 2.90
CA LYS A 164 10.49 -9.76 4.18
C LYS A 164 11.08 -8.35 4.28
N LYS A 165 11.14 -7.78 5.49
CA LYS A 165 11.67 -6.43 5.73
C LYS A 165 13.06 -6.24 5.12
N LYS A 166 13.96 -7.22 5.24
CA LYS A 166 15.30 -7.19 4.64
C LYS A 166 15.33 -7.04 3.10
N HIS A 167 14.22 -7.32 2.44
CA HIS A 167 14.10 -7.18 0.99
C HIS A 167 13.34 -5.92 0.58
N LEU A 168 12.75 -5.21 1.53
CA LEU A 168 11.97 -4.00 1.28
C LEU A 168 12.92 -2.81 1.07
N LEU A 169 12.99 -2.28 -0.14
CA LEU A 169 13.73 -1.03 -0.39
C LEU A 169 12.96 0.16 0.16
N ASN A 170 11.70 0.28 -0.17
CA ASN A 170 10.70 1.18 0.41
C ASN A 170 9.29 0.70 0.00
N PRO A 171 8.23 1.18 0.67
CA PRO A 171 6.86 0.77 0.36
C PRO A 171 6.43 1.02 -1.09
N GLN A 172 6.73 2.18 -1.65
CA GLN A 172 6.36 2.51 -3.04
C GLN A 172 7.10 1.64 -4.05
N TRP A 173 8.36 1.26 -3.78
CA TRP A 173 9.07 0.30 -4.63
C TRP A 173 8.32 -1.03 -4.71
N LEU A 174 7.85 -1.56 -3.56
CA LEU A 174 7.12 -2.84 -3.54
C LEU A 174 5.82 -2.73 -4.35
N ARG A 175 5.09 -1.61 -4.25
CA ARG A 175 3.91 -1.34 -5.09
C ARG A 175 4.24 -1.31 -6.58
N ASN A 176 5.38 -0.76 -6.94
CA ASN A 176 5.82 -0.62 -8.34
C ASN A 176 6.33 -1.91 -8.98
N ILE A 177 6.52 -2.99 -8.21
CA ILE A 177 6.95 -4.28 -8.78
C ILE A 177 5.92 -4.76 -9.80
N LYS A 178 6.42 -5.16 -10.97
CA LYS A 178 5.57 -5.62 -12.07
C LYS A 178 4.82 -6.89 -11.69
N SER A 179 3.53 -6.91 -11.99
CA SER A 179 2.60 -8.01 -11.74
C SER A 179 2.80 -9.18 -12.73
N LYS A 180 4.08 -9.54 -12.94
CA LYS A 180 4.49 -10.61 -13.88
C LYS A 180 5.75 -11.28 -13.37
N LYS A 181 5.81 -12.62 -13.48
CA LYS A 181 7.04 -13.38 -13.26
C LYS A 181 7.88 -13.32 -14.52
N TYR A 182 9.15 -12.95 -14.37
CA TYR A 182 10.11 -12.91 -15.48
C TYR A 182 10.97 -14.18 -15.51
N PRO A 183 11.24 -14.74 -16.68
CA PRO A 183 12.09 -15.92 -16.78
C PRO A 183 13.57 -15.56 -16.50
N ILE A 184 14.33 -16.55 -16.00
CA ILE A 184 15.71 -16.36 -15.53
C ILE A 184 16.65 -15.90 -16.65
N TRP A 185 16.43 -16.35 -17.90
CA TRP A 185 17.27 -15.99 -19.06
C TRP A 185 17.07 -14.54 -19.54
N ARG A 186 16.12 -13.82 -18.95
CA ARG A 186 15.88 -12.43 -19.34
C ARG A 186 16.83 -11.50 -18.60
N LEU A 187 17.97 -11.16 -19.23
CA LEU A 187 19.06 -10.38 -18.65
C LEU A 187 18.61 -9.01 -18.12
N ASP A 188 17.63 -8.37 -18.76
CA ASP A 188 17.07 -7.07 -18.31
C ASP A 188 16.38 -7.16 -16.93
N SER A 189 15.98 -8.34 -16.49
CA SER A 189 15.41 -8.54 -15.15
C SER A 189 16.47 -8.49 -14.05
N LEU A 190 17.73 -8.81 -14.37
CA LEU A 190 18.84 -8.80 -13.41
C LEU A 190 19.19 -7.37 -12.95
N PHE A 191 19.04 -6.40 -13.86
CA PHE A 191 19.35 -5.00 -13.61
C PHE A 191 18.13 -4.15 -13.24
N SER A 192 16.94 -4.73 -13.28
CA SER A 192 15.69 -4.02 -13.01
C SER A 192 15.31 -4.06 -11.53
N LYS A 193 15.00 -2.89 -10.97
CA LYS A 193 14.43 -2.79 -9.60
C LYS A 193 12.92 -3.13 -9.54
N LYS A 194 12.26 -3.39 -10.70
CA LYS A 194 10.81 -3.63 -10.78
C LYS A 194 10.43 -4.99 -11.38
N LYS A 195 11.40 -5.74 -11.93
CA LYS A 195 11.19 -7.05 -12.56
C LYS A 195 11.92 -8.11 -11.75
N TYR A 196 11.20 -9.12 -11.31
CA TYR A 196 11.76 -10.19 -10.48
C TYR A 196 11.42 -11.56 -11.04
N THR A 197 12.34 -12.50 -10.87
CA THR A 197 12.18 -13.91 -11.22
C THR A 197 11.60 -14.71 -10.04
N ASP A 198 11.99 -14.36 -8.82
CA ASP A 198 11.50 -14.96 -7.57
C ASP A 198 10.24 -14.25 -7.07
N VAL A 199 9.12 -14.49 -7.76
CA VAL A 199 7.80 -13.96 -7.45
C VAL A 199 6.82 -15.11 -7.29
N ASN A 200 6.04 -15.08 -6.21
CA ASN A 200 4.91 -15.96 -5.96
C ASN A 200 3.60 -15.22 -6.14
N PHE A 201 2.65 -15.84 -6.83
CA PHE A 201 1.27 -15.36 -6.93
C PHE A 201 0.39 -16.17 -6.00
N VAL A 202 -0.35 -15.48 -5.14
CA VAL A 202 -1.37 -16.09 -4.29
C VAL A 202 -2.69 -16.00 -5.05
N GLU A 203 -3.14 -17.13 -5.58
CA GLU A 203 -4.47 -17.24 -6.19
C GLU A 203 -5.55 -17.10 -5.12
N ASN A 204 -6.73 -16.58 -5.45
CA ASN A 204 -7.75 -16.21 -4.45
C ASN A 204 -7.19 -15.34 -3.33
N GLY A 205 -6.29 -14.42 -3.70
CA GLY A 205 -5.47 -13.62 -2.79
C GLY A 205 -6.22 -12.53 -2.03
N GLY A 206 -7.55 -12.47 -2.11
CA GLY A 206 -8.34 -11.53 -1.34
C GLY A 206 -9.32 -10.70 -2.17
N TRP A 207 -9.58 -9.49 -1.69
CA TRP A 207 -10.62 -8.61 -2.20
C TRP A 207 -10.09 -7.18 -2.37
N HIS A 208 -10.54 -6.52 -3.42
CA HIS A 208 -10.35 -5.09 -3.66
C HIS A 208 -11.73 -4.45 -3.84
N PHE A 209 -12.03 -3.46 -3.00
CA PHE A 209 -13.31 -2.77 -2.93
C PHE A 209 -13.14 -1.33 -3.45
N SER A 210 -13.45 -1.10 -4.72
CA SER A 210 -13.31 0.19 -5.40
C SER A 210 -14.63 0.95 -5.50
#